data_a05ef8686e4baa9c21ec34a049f05c61
#
_entry.id   a05ef8686e4baa9c21ec34a049f05c61
#
_cell.length_a   1.000
_cell.length_b   1.000
_cell.length_c   1.000
_cell.angle_alpha   90.00
_cell.angle_beta   90.00
_cell.angle_gamma   90.00
#
_symmetry.space_group_name_H-M   'P 1'
#
loop_
_entity.id
_entity.type
_entity.pdbx_description
1 polymer ?
#
loop_
_entity_poly.entity_id
_entity_poly.type
_entity_poly.pdbx_seq_one_letter_code
_entity_poly.pdbx_strand_id
1 'polypeptide(L)'
;TIARRGSSDWRVDVTGVRAHSSEIFSDDIGAGAIFEMSRILNNFYTEVKGEDFLTFNPGILLGGTLVDYNQQQSEGNVFGKSNVVSQSAVVYGGLRFISEDQKERAREKMRAIVRNSLPQTTAKVTFIDSYPAMGPTEGNLDLLDKFSQVSNDLGYPDVVAYDPLKRGAADVSFVAQYVDCMDGLGAMGNAA
;
A
#
# COMPACT_ATOMS: atom_id res chain seq x y z
N THR A 1 11.77 9.24 17.37
CA THR A 1 11.37 7.89 16.93
C THR A 1 12.58 7.14 16.37
N ILE A 2 12.63 5.84 16.60
CA ILE A 2 13.68 4.93 16.11
C ILE A 2 13.26 4.11 14.87
N ALA A 3 12.04 4.33 14.39
CA ALA A 3 11.52 3.66 13.21
C ALA A 3 10.56 4.56 12.44
N ARG A 4 10.58 4.45 11.11
CA ARG A 4 9.66 5.09 10.17
C ARG A 4 9.20 4.06 9.15
N ARG A 5 7.89 3.96 8.95
CA ARG A 5 7.39 3.08 7.90
C ARG A 5 7.68 3.67 6.52
N GLY A 6 8.15 2.81 5.63
CA GLY A 6 8.28 3.14 4.21
C GLY A 6 6.93 3.34 3.53
N SER A 7 6.97 3.88 2.33
CA SER A 7 5.81 4.19 1.50
C SER A 7 6.02 3.73 0.07
N SER A 8 5.02 3.08 -0.47
CA SER A 8 4.94 2.67 -1.86
C SER A 8 3.49 2.73 -2.31
N ASP A 9 3.26 3.04 -3.56
CA ASP A 9 1.95 2.91 -4.17
C ASP A 9 1.85 1.60 -4.95
N TRP A 10 0.61 1.16 -5.17
CA TRP A 10 0.29 0.02 -6.00
C TRP A 10 -0.93 0.31 -6.86
N ARG A 11 -0.95 -0.28 -8.05
CA ARG A 11 -2.06 -0.19 -8.99
C ARG A 11 -2.37 -1.57 -9.54
N VAL A 12 -3.64 -1.92 -9.61
CA VAL A 12 -4.12 -3.10 -10.34
C VAL A 12 -5.02 -2.64 -11.47
N ASP A 13 -4.69 -3.09 -12.68
CA ASP A 13 -5.51 -2.93 -13.87
C ASP A 13 -6.09 -4.30 -14.22
N VAL A 14 -7.40 -4.35 -14.46
CA VAL A 14 -8.13 -5.56 -14.85
C VAL A 14 -8.85 -5.32 -16.15
N THR A 15 -8.79 -6.32 -17.04
CA THR A 15 -9.59 -6.35 -18.27
C THR A 15 -10.45 -7.61 -18.33
N GLY A 16 -11.62 -7.50 -18.94
CA GLY A 16 -12.53 -8.58 -19.21
C GLY A 16 -13.13 -8.44 -20.61
N VAL A 17 -13.95 -9.40 -21.03
CA VAL A 17 -14.64 -9.37 -22.31
C VAL A 17 -15.94 -8.59 -22.18
N ARG A 18 -16.14 -7.63 -23.10
CA ARG A 18 -17.38 -6.87 -23.19
C ARG A 18 -18.44 -7.65 -23.96
N ALA A 19 -19.60 -7.81 -23.37
CA ALA A 19 -20.75 -8.50 -23.98
C ALA A 19 -22.07 -7.99 -23.39
N HIS A 20 -23.18 -8.49 -23.88
CA HIS A 20 -24.47 -8.30 -23.23
C HIS A 20 -24.50 -9.06 -21.90
N SER A 21 -25.14 -8.51 -20.87
CA SER A 21 -25.15 -9.10 -19.52
C SER A 21 -25.81 -10.49 -19.44
N SER A 22 -26.63 -10.87 -20.41
CA SER A 22 -27.20 -12.23 -20.47
C SER A 22 -26.16 -13.32 -20.81
N GLU A 23 -24.98 -12.93 -21.32
CA GLU A 23 -23.91 -13.85 -21.73
C GLU A 23 -22.84 -14.01 -20.64
N ILE A 24 -22.93 -13.25 -19.53
CA ILE A 24 -21.98 -13.34 -18.42
C ILE A 24 -21.94 -14.78 -17.88
N PHE A 25 -20.73 -15.23 -17.54
CA PHE A 25 -20.39 -16.58 -17.07
C PHE A 25 -20.40 -17.67 -18.15
N SER A 26 -20.64 -17.34 -19.43
CA SER A 26 -20.34 -18.27 -20.52
C SER A 26 -18.84 -18.45 -20.71
N ASP A 27 -18.42 -19.54 -21.36
CA ASP A 27 -17.01 -19.87 -21.61
C ASP A 27 -16.26 -18.78 -22.39
N ASP A 28 -16.98 -18.08 -23.30
CA ASP A 28 -16.40 -17.04 -24.16
C ASP A 28 -16.32 -15.66 -23.47
N ILE A 29 -17.18 -15.38 -22.50
CA ILE A 29 -17.30 -14.05 -21.87
C ILE A 29 -16.73 -14.03 -20.46
N GLY A 30 -16.91 -15.09 -19.69
CA GLY A 30 -16.40 -15.19 -18.33
C GLY A 30 -17.05 -14.24 -17.33
N ALA A 31 -16.27 -13.80 -16.34
CA ALA A 31 -16.78 -13.07 -15.17
C ALA A 31 -16.84 -11.54 -15.33
N GLY A 32 -16.10 -10.99 -16.28
CA GLY A 32 -15.94 -9.53 -16.41
C GLY A 32 -15.03 -8.90 -15.36
N ALA A 33 -14.57 -7.68 -15.66
CA ALA A 33 -13.50 -7.02 -14.92
C ALA A 33 -13.86 -6.67 -13.46
N ILE A 34 -15.12 -6.36 -13.17
CA ILE A 34 -15.55 -5.98 -11.81
C ILE A 34 -15.51 -7.18 -10.87
N PHE A 35 -15.96 -8.37 -11.30
CA PHE A 35 -15.87 -9.57 -10.45
C PHE A 35 -14.42 -9.97 -10.20
N GLU A 36 -13.56 -9.90 -11.23
CA GLU A 36 -12.14 -10.18 -11.06
C GLU A 36 -11.47 -9.18 -10.10
N MET A 37 -11.74 -7.89 -10.21
CA MET A 37 -11.25 -6.89 -9.27
C MET A 37 -11.74 -7.15 -7.84
N SER A 38 -13.01 -7.53 -7.68
CA SER A 38 -13.58 -7.87 -6.38
C SER A 38 -12.89 -9.08 -5.75
N ARG A 39 -12.60 -10.14 -6.54
CA ARG A 39 -11.82 -11.29 -6.10
C ARG A 39 -10.43 -10.88 -5.64
N ILE A 40 -9.71 -10.08 -6.44
CA ILE A 40 -8.36 -9.61 -6.11
C ILE A 40 -8.36 -8.82 -4.79
N LEU A 41 -9.27 -7.86 -4.63
CA LEU A 41 -9.34 -7.05 -3.41
C LEU A 41 -9.73 -7.87 -2.18
N ASN A 42 -10.65 -8.82 -2.33
CA ASN A 42 -10.99 -9.74 -1.25
C ASN A 42 -9.77 -10.57 -0.82
N ASN A 43 -9.02 -11.12 -1.77
CA ASN A 43 -7.83 -11.92 -1.47
C ASN A 43 -6.69 -11.05 -0.90
N PHE A 44 -6.53 -9.79 -1.34
CA PHE A 44 -5.62 -8.85 -0.68
C PHE A 44 -6.00 -8.69 0.80
N TYR A 45 -7.29 -8.48 1.08
CA TYR A 45 -7.76 -8.34 2.45
C TYR A 45 -7.54 -9.61 3.29
N THR A 46 -7.72 -10.79 2.73
CA THR A 46 -7.65 -12.05 3.50
C THR A 46 -6.24 -12.62 3.63
N GLU A 47 -5.36 -12.41 2.64
CA GLU A 47 -4.07 -13.10 2.54
C GLU A 47 -2.85 -12.18 2.73
N VAL A 48 -2.99 -10.86 2.46
CA VAL A 48 -1.86 -9.93 2.57
C VAL A 48 -1.79 -9.25 3.93
N LYS A 49 -2.93 -8.90 4.53
CA LYS A 49 -2.95 -8.28 5.86
C LYS A 49 -2.50 -9.27 6.95
N GLY A 50 -2.02 -8.75 8.08
CA GLY A 50 -1.78 -9.54 9.29
C GLY A 50 -0.36 -9.47 9.84
N GLU A 51 0.60 -8.94 9.09
CA GLU A 51 1.92 -8.63 9.64
C GLU A 51 1.86 -7.29 10.40
N ASP A 52 2.53 -7.23 11.55
CA ASP A 52 2.64 -6.01 12.34
C ASP A 52 3.27 -4.89 11.51
N PHE A 53 2.76 -3.67 11.65
CA PHE A 53 3.19 -2.47 10.93
C PHE A 53 2.94 -2.48 9.41
N LEU A 54 2.47 -3.58 8.84
CA LEU A 54 2.05 -3.63 7.43
C LEU A 54 0.64 -3.07 7.29
N THR A 55 0.48 -2.06 6.45
CA THR A 55 -0.84 -1.57 6.05
C THR A 55 -0.90 -1.29 4.57
N PHE A 56 -2.03 -1.58 3.95
CA PHE A 56 -2.31 -1.21 2.57
C PHE A 56 -3.76 -0.74 2.45
N ASN A 57 -3.98 0.22 1.57
CA ASN A 57 -5.29 0.83 1.40
C ASN A 57 -5.62 0.96 -0.08
N PRO A 58 -6.73 0.39 -0.57
CA PRO A 58 -7.30 0.77 -1.86
C PRO A 58 -7.96 2.16 -1.72
N GLY A 59 -7.29 3.19 -2.25
CA GLY A 59 -7.72 4.58 -2.11
C GLY A 59 -8.81 4.97 -3.11
N ILE A 60 -8.76 4.40 -4.32
CA ILE A 60 -9.75 4.61 -5.37
C ILE A 60 -9.97 3.32 -6.14
N LEU A 61 -11.22 3.06 -6.51
CA LEU A 61 -11.64 1.94 -7.35
C LEU A 61 -12.63 2.44 -8.39
N LEU A 62 -12.35 2.15 -9.66
CA LEU A 62 -13.22 2.43 -10.79
C LEU A 62 -13.47 1.14 -11.59
N GLY A 63 -14.69 0.91 -12.06
CA GLY A 63 -14.99 -0.28 -12.87
C GLY A 63 -16.23 -0.07 -13.75
N GLY A 64 -16.13 -0.52 -15.00
CA GLY A 64 -17.19 -0.37 -15.97
C GLY A 64 -16.83 -0.89 -17.35
N THR A 65 -17.53 -0.40 -18.39
CA THR A 65 -17.20 -0.68 -19.79
C THR A 65 -15.95 0.08 -20.25
N LEU A 66 -15.86 1.34 -19.85
CA LEU A 66 -14.68 2.19 -20.08
C LEU A 66 -14.30 2.85 -18.76
N VAL A 67 -13.01 2.81 -18.46
CA VAL A 67 -12.43 3.47 -17.28
C VAL A 67 -11.28 4.33 -17.77
N ASP A 68 -11.32 5.61 -17.41
CA ASP A 68 -10.23 6.56 -17.59
C ASP A 68 -9.80 7.08 -16.22
N TYR A 69 -8.55 6.80 -15.83
CA TYR A 69 -8.00 7.22 -14.53
C TYR A 69 -6.68 7.96 -14.71
N ASN A 70 -6.70 9.23 -14.30
CA ASN A 70 -5.52 10.08 -14.23
C ASN A 70 -4.91 10.04 -12.84
N GLN A 71 -3.79 9.32 -12.70
CA GLN A 71 -3.11 9.16 -11.41
C GLN A 71 -2.54 10.47 -10.85
N GLN A 72 -2.09 11.40 -11.72
CA GLN A 72 -1.50 12.67 -11.27
C GLN A 72 -2.53 13.61 -10.64
N GLN A 73 -3.75 13.56 -11.13
CA GLN A 73 -4.86 14.38 -10.62
C GLN A 73 -5.71 13.63 -9.57
N SER A 74 -5.45 12.32 -9.39
CA SER A 74 -6.28 11.44 -8.54
C SER A 74 -7.76 11.47 -8.93
N GLU A 75 -8.04 11.61 -10.22
CA GLU A 75 -9.39 11.72 -10.79
C GLU A 75 -9.64 10.64 -11.83
N GLY A 76 -10.90 10.26 -12.01
CA GLY A 76 -11.25 9.31 -13.04
C GLY A 76 -12.71 9.36 -13.45
N ASN A 77 -12.96 8.91 -14.68
CA ASN A 77 -14.28 8.81 -15.28
C ASN A 77 -14.59 7.36 -15.62
N VAL A 78 -15.84 6.98 -15.42
CA VAL A 78 -16.34 5.64 -15.75
C VAL A 78 -17.60 5.74 -16.57
N PHE A 79 -17.64 4.93 -17.65
CA PHE A 79 -18.86 4.66 -18.37
C PHE A 79 -19.22 3.18 -18.25
N GLY A 80 -20.50 2.88 -17.96
CA GLY A 80 -21.02 1.53 -17.90
C GLY A 80 -22.54 1.50 -18.00
N LYS A 81 -23.09 0.33 -18.30
CA LYS A 81 -24.53 0.07 -18.34
C LYS A 81 -24.84 -1.24 -17.62
N SER A 82 -25.98 -1.33 -16.96
CA SER A 82 -26.39 -2.53 -16.23
C SER A 82 -26.55 -3.77 -17.11
N ASN A 83 -26.78 -3.61 -18.39
CA ASN A 83 -26.93 -4.68 -19.37
C ASN A 83 -25.65 -4.99 -20.17
N VAL A 84 -24.50 -4.52 -19.72
CA VAL A 84 -23.19 -4.75 -20.36
C VAL A 84 -22.20 -5.29 -19.33
N VAL A 85 -21.53 -6.41 -19.67
CA VAL A 85 -20.44 -6.98 -18.87
C VAL A 85 -19.29 -5.98 -18.81
N SER A 86 -18.75 -5.74 -17.62
CA SER A 86 -17.66 -4.79 -17.40
C SER A 86 -16.38 -5.23 -18.10
N GLN A 87 -15.80 -4.33 -18.90
CA GLN A 87 -14.58 -4.61 -19.66
C GLN A 87 -13.32 -4.19 -18.90
N SER A 88 -13.39 -3.17 -18.07
CA SER A 88 -12.21 -2.63 -17.37
C SER A 88 -12.51 -2.28 -15.92
N ALA A 89 -11.51 -2.47 -15.08
CA ALA A 89 -11.49 -1.95 -13.72
C ALA A 89 -10.06 -1.55 -13.34
N VAL A 90 -9.93 -0.50 -12.54
CA VAL A 90 -8.67 -0.05 -11.99
C VAL A 90 -8.83 0.25 -10.50
N VAL A 91 -7.84 -0.15 -9.72
CA VAL A 91 -7.68 0.27 -8.33
C VAL A 91 -6.29 0.85 -8.14
N TYR A 92 -6.22 1.94 -7.38
CA TYR A 92 -4.96 2.56 -6.95
C TYR A 92 -4.95 2.70 -5.44
N GLY A 93 -3.82 2.39 -4.81
CA GLY A 93 -3.72 2.39 -3.37
C GLY A 93 -2.29 2.54 -2.85
N GLY A 94 -2.17 2.74 -1.55
CA GLY A 94 -0.89 2.87 -0.85
C GLY A 94 -0.54 1.61 -0.06
N LEU A 95 0.77 1.39 0.13
CA LEU A 95 1.36 0.33 0.95
C LEU A 95 2.35 0.97 1.93
N ARG A 96 2.26 0.60 3.22
CA ARG A 96 3.18 1.01 4.27
C ARG A 96 3.79 -0.22 4.94
N PHE A 97 5.08 -0.19 5.15
CA PHE A 97 5.88 -1.31 5.64
C PHE A 97 6.99 -0.82 6.56
N ILE A 98 7.49 -1.70 7.43
CA ILE A 98 8.53 -1.37 8.41
C ILE A 98 9.93 -1.83 7.96
N SER A 99 10.03 -2.68 6.93
CA SER A 99 11.27 -3.14 6.34
C SER A 99 11.10 -3.44 4.85
N GLU A 100 12.20 -3.41 4.11
CA GLU A 100 12.21 -3.75 2.68
C GLU A 100 11.79 -5.21 2.45
N ASP A 101 12.19 -6.14 3.33
CA ASP A 101 11.78 -7.54 3.27
C ASP A 101 10.26 -7.69 3.45
N GLN A 102 9.66 -6.93 4.35
CA GLN A 102 8.20 -6.92 4.52
C GLN A 102 7.50 -6.39 3.27
N LYS A 103 8.03 -5.33 2.67
CA LYS A 103 7.53 -4.79 1.40
C LYS A 103 7.50 -5.87 0.31
N GLU A 104 8.63 -6.56 0.10
CA GLU A 104 8.71 -7.57 -0.95
C GLU A 104 7.84 -8.80 -0.66
N ARG A 105 7.73 -9.25 0.57
CA ARG A 105 6.77 -10.32 0.93
C ARG A 105 5.33 -9.93 0.62
N ALA A 106 4.93 -8.72 0.98
CA ALA A 106 3.58 -8.22 0.69
C ALA A 106 3.32 -8.13 -0.82
N ARG A 107 4.29 -7.58 -1.58
CA ARG A 107 4.21 -7.48 -3.04
C ARG A 107 4.15 -8.85 -3.72
N GLU A 108 4.90 -9.84 -3.24
CA GLU A 108 4.87 -11.17 -3.83
C GLU A 108 3.52 -11.87 -3.59
N LYS A 109 2.93 -11.72 -2.41
CA LYS A 109 1.56 -12.17 -2.16
C LYS A 109 0.57 -11.49 -3.12
N MET A 110 0.67 -10.16 -3.29
CA MET A 110 -0.18 -9.42 -4.23
C MET A 110 0.00 -9.90 -5.68
N ARG A 111 1.24 -10.13 -6.12
CA ARG A 111 1.54 -10.69 -7.46
C ARG A 111 0.95 -12.08 -7.63
N ALA A 112 1.08 -12.95 -6.63
CA ALA A 112 0.55 -14.31 -6.67
C ALA A 112 -0.99 -14.32 -6.81
N ILE A 113 -1.67 -13.45 -6.08
CA ILE A 113 -3.13 -13.29 -6.15
C ILE A 113 -3.57 -12.83 -7.55
N VAL A 114 -2.84 -11.86 -8.12
CA VAL A 114 -3.16 -11.26 -9.43
C VAL A 114 -2.89 -12.23 -10.59
N ARG A 115 -1.92 -13.16 -10.46
CA ARG A 115 -1.64 -14.18 -11.50
C ARG A 115 -2.79 -15.15 -11.74
N ASN A 116 -3.65 -15.39 -10.75
CA ASN A 116 -4.76 -16.35 -10.85
C ASN A 116 -6.07 -15.63 -11.17
N SER A 117 -6.30 -15.40 -12.45
CA SER A 117 -7.49 -14.67 -12.92
C SER A 117 -8.71 -15.56 -13.09
N LEU A 118 -9.91 -14.97 -12.95
CA LEU A 118 -11.16 -15.60 -13.33
C LEU A 118 -11.22 -15.83 -14.85
N PRO A 119 -12.08 -16.75 -15.35
CA PRO A 119 -12.21 -17.00 -16.78
C PRO A 119 -12.42 -15.74 -17.59
N GLN A 120 -11.73 -15.63 -18.73
CA GLN A 120 -11.80 -14.54 -19.69
C GLN A 120 -11.48 -13.15 -19.10
N THR A 121 -10.69 -13.12 -18.03
CA THR A 121 -10.16 -11.88 -17.45
C THR A 121 -8.63 -11.91 -17.41
N THR A 122 -8.02 -10.74 -17.40
CA THR A 122 -6.59 -10.56 -17.14
C THR A 122 -6.38 -9.44 -16.14
N ALA A 123 -5.34 -9.58 -15.33
CA ALA A 123 -5.00 -8.56 -14.34
C ALA A 123 -3.48 -8.31 -14.31
N LYS A 124 -3.11 -7.07 -14.00
CA LYS A 124 -1.72 -6.66 -13.82
C LYS A 124 -1.60 -5.79 -12.59
N VAL A 125 -0.65 -6.10 -11.71
CA VAL A 125 -0.26 -5.23 -10.59
C VAL A 125 1.05 -4.53 -10.90
N THR A 126 1.12 -3.24 -10.60
CA THR A 126 2.34 -2.41 -10.66
C THR A 126 2.56 -1.72 -9.33
N PHE A 127 3.85 -1.50 -8.98
CA PHE A 127 4.25 -0.84 -7.74
C PHE A 127 5.12 0.38 -8.07
N ILE A 128 4.99 1.43 -7.27
CA ILE A 128 5.73 2.67 -7.41
C ILE A 128 6.35 2.98 -6.06
N ASP A 129 7.68 2.92 -5.96
CA ASP A 129 8.39 3.21 -4.73
C ASP A 129 8.42 4.71 -4.47
N SER A 130 8.29 5.08 -3.20
CA SER A 130 8.38 6.45 -2.73
C SER A 130 9.44 6.57 -1.64
N TYR A 131 9.15 6.16 -0.41
CA TYR A 131 10.08 6.22 0.71
C TYR A 131 10.49 4.82 1.16
N PRO A 132 11.80 4.54 1.35
CA PRO A 132 12.24 3.32 2.01
C PRO A 132 11.77 3.28 3.47
N ALA A 133 11.86 2.11 4.09
CA ALA A 133 11.64 1.97 5.52
C ALA A 133 12.89 2.33 6.32
N MET A 134 12.70 2.88 7.50
CA MET A 134 13.69 2.92 8.57
C MET A 134 13.19 1.98 9.67
N GLY A 135 13.62 0.72 9.64
CA GLY A 135 13.30 -0.26 10.66
C GLY A 135 14.04 0.05 11.98
N PRO A 136 13.57 -0.47 13.11
CA PRO A 136 14.30 -0.37 14.36
C PRO A 136 15.55 -1.27 14.29
N THR A 137 16.72 -0.71 14.60
CA THR A 137 17.99 -1.43 14.73
C THR A 137 18.48 -1.37 16.16
N GLU A 138 19.43 -2.24 16.54
CA GLU A 138 20.10 -2.14 17.85
C GLU A 138 20.77 -0.78 18.01
N GLY A 139 21.46 -0.28 16.98
CA GLY A 139 22.08 1.04 17.02
C GLY A 139 21.08 2.19 17.17
N ASN A 140 19.90 2.08 16.58
CA ASN A 140 18.82 3.06 16.80
C ASN A 140 18.32 3.04 18.27
N LEU A 141 18.26 1.87 18.89
CA LEU A 141 17.93 1.72 20.32
C LEU A 141 19.04 2.31 21.20
N ASP A 142 20.31 2.04 20.91
CA ASP A 142 21.46 2.65 21.61
C ASP A 142 21.44 4.18 21.54
N LEU A 143 21.07 4.74 20.40
CA LEU A 143 20.91 6.20 20.25
C LEU A 143 19.74 6.71 21.12
N LEU A 144 18.64 5.98 21.19
CA LEU A 144 17.49 6.34 22.02
C LEU A 144 17.87 6.32 23.50
N ASP A 145 18.59 5.29 23.96
CA ASP A 145 19.02 5.16 25.35
C ASP A 145 19.97 6.30 25.77
N LYS A 146 20.93 6.64 24.91
CA LYS A 146 21.82 7.79 25.14
C LYS A 146 21.01 9.10 25.20
N PHE A 147 20.06 9.27 24.31
CA PHE A 147 19.21 10.47 24.30
C PHE A 147 18.32 10.55 25.56
N SER A 148 17.78 9.43 26.02
CA SER A 148 17.01 9.35 27.26
C SER A 148 17.86 9.67 28.48
N GLN A 149 19.11 9.18 28.53
CA GLN A 149 20.04 9.52 29.61
C GLN A 149 20.33 11.03 29.64
N VAL A 150 20.63 11.66 28.52
CA VAL A 150 20.84 13.12 28.43
C VAL A 150 19.57 13.88 28.89
N SER A 151 18.39 13.42 28.51
CA SER A 151 17.11 13.99 28.96
C SER A 151 17.02 14.00 30.49
N ASN A 152 17.33 12.86 31.11
CA ASN A 152 17.31 12.72 32.58
C ASN A 152 18.34 13.60 33.25
N ASP A 153 19.56 13.68 32.74
CA ASP A 153 20.64 14.54 33.28
C ASP A 153 20.26 16.03 33.24
N LEU A 154 19.38 16.42 32.32
CA LEU A 154 18.81 17.75 32.19
C LEU A 154 17.54 17.96 33.05
N GLY A 155 17.08 16.94 33.79
CA GLY A 155 15.88 16.99 34.62
C GLY A 155 14.57 16.78 33.90
N TYR A 156 14.61 16.25 32.66
CA TYR A 156 13.43 15.86 31.89
C TYR A 156 13.12 14.36 32.05
N PRO A 157 11.90 13.91 31.74
CA PRO A 157 11.54 12.50 31.81
C PRO A 157 12.24 11.63 30.77
N ASP A 158 12.15 10.30 30.99
CA ASP A 158 12.63 9.30 30.02
C ASP A 158 12.05 9.52 28.60
N VAL A 159 12.90 9.33 27.62
CA VAL A 159 12.50 9.33 26.21
C VAL A 159 12.31 7.90 25.74
N VAL A 160 11.10 7.57 25.31
CA VAL A 160 10.74 6.22 24.87
C VAL A 160 10.50 6.15 23.36
N ALA A 161 10.62 4.93 22.81
CA ALA A 161 10.32 4.69 21.42
C ALA A 161 8.87 5.06 21.08
N TYR A 162 8.67 5.77 19.97
CA TYR A 162 7.35 6.15 19.52
C TYR A 162 6.81 5.11 18.54
N ASP A 163 5.53 4.78 18.67
CA ASP A 163 4.85 3.79 17.83
C ASP A 163 4.96 4.13 16.30
N PRO A 164 5.56 3.26 15.49
CA PRO A 164 5.70 3.49 14.05
C PRO A 164 4.36 3.62 13.31
N LEU A 165 3.27 3.07 13.84
CA LEU A 165 1.92 3.22 13.25
C LEU A 165 1.42 4.65 13.28
N LYS A 166 1.91 5.45 14.23
CA LYS A 166 1.54 6.87 14.41
C LYS A 166 2.46 7.83 13.67
N ARG A 167 3.40 7.32 12.86
CA ARG A 167 4.35 8.14 12.09
C ARG A 167 4.31 7.75 10.62
N GLY A 168 4.37 8.77 9.76
CA GLY A 168 4.56 8.61 8.32
C GLY A 168 6.01 8.32 7.95
N ALA A 169 6.27 8.20 6.65
CA ALA A 169 7.60 8.17 6.09
C ALA A 169 8.35 9.50 6.36
N ALA A 170 9.68 9.46 6.33
CA ALA A 170 10.51 10.64 6.53
C ALA A 170 11.83 10.52 5.77
N ASP A 171 12.47 11.66 5.47
CA ASP A 171 13.71 11.73 4.68
C ASP A 171 14.88 10.97 5.30
N VAL A 172 14.90 10.85 6.63
CA VAL A 172 15.89 10.02 7.35
C VAL A 172 15.93 8.58 6.85
N SER A 173 14.83 8.06 6.35
CA SER A 173 14.75 6.69 5.83
C SER A 173 15.71 6.43 4.64
N PHE A 174 16.09 7.46 3.87
CA PHE A 174 17.01 7.31 2.76
C PHE A 174 18.47 7.06 3.20
N VAL A 175 18.83 7.46 4.42
CA VAL A 175 20.17 7.23 4.99
C VAL A 175 20.21 6.10 6.02
N ALA A 176 19.04 5.65 6.50
CA ALA A 176 18.89 4.64 7.56
C ALA A 176 19.51 3.27 7.21
N GLN A 177 19.71 2.97 5.93
CA GLN A 177 20.40 1.75 5.50
C GLN A 177 21.93 1.81 5.66
N TYR A 178 22.50 2.99 5.93
CA TYR A 178 23.94 3.20 6.01
C TYR A 178 24.42 3.58 7.42
N VAL A 179 23.54 4.17 8.23
CA VAL A 179 23.86 4.66 9.57
C VAL A 179 22.68 4.47 10.52
N ASP A 180 22.97 4.31 11.80
CA ASP A 180 21.95 4.32 12.84
C ASP A 180 21.31 5.69 12.95
N CYS A 181 19.99 5.73 13.06
CA CYS A 181 19.23 6.96 12.94
C CYS A 181 18.18 7.10 14.05
N MET A 182 17.99 8.33 14.47
CA MET A 182 16.85 8.73 15.29
C MET A 182 16.24 9.99 14.69
N ASP A 183 14.90 10.06 14.66
CA ASP A 183 14.15 11.15 14.01
C ASP A 183 13.02 11.68 14.88
N GLY A 184 12.47 12.83 14.50
CA GLY A 184 11.37 13.47 15.24
C GLY A 184 11.79 14.06 16.57
N LEU A 185 12.99 14.64 16.63
CA LEU A 185 13.54 15.32 17.80
C LEU A 185 13.24 16.82 17.81
N GLY A 186 12.61 17.33 16.76
CA GLY A 186 12.32 18.75 16.62
C GLY A 186 11.08 19.23 17.37
N ALA A 187 10.81 20.54 17.26
CA ALA A 187 9.66 21.18 17.86
C ALA A 187 8.35 20.50 17.45
N MET A 188 7.47 20.28 18.41
CA MET A 188 6.08 19.87 18.12
C MET A 188 5.25 21.12 17.83
N GLY A 189 4.69 21.19 16.63
CA GLY A 189 3.67 22.17 16.28
C GLY A 189 2.31 21.50 16.12
N ASN A 190 1.26 22.22 16.46
CA ASN A 190 -0.08 21.86 16.00
C ASN A 190 -0.18 22.33 14.56
N ALA A 191 -0.36 21.41 13.63
CA ALA A 191 -0.82 21.77 12.30
C ALA A 191 -2.22 22.38 12.44
N ALA A 192 -2.35 23.63 12.03
CA ALA A 192 -3.63 24.32 11.96
C ALA A 192 -4.44 23.77 10.78
#